data_2e9adf166ca1bba6a7de5b2df1fcffa8
#
_entry.id   2e9adf166ca1bba6a7de5b2df1fcffa8
#
_cell.length_a   1.000
_cell.length_b   1.000
_cell.length_c   1.000
_cell.angle_alpha   90.00
_cell.angle_beta   90.00
_cell.angle_gamma   90.00
#
_symmetry.space_group_name_H-M   'P 1'
#
loop_
_entity.id
_entity.type
_entity.pdbx_description
1 polymer ?
#
loop_
_entity_poly.entity_id
_entity_poly.type
_entity_poly.pdbx_seq_one_letter_code
_entity_poly.pdbx_strand_id
1 'polypeptide(L)'
;MDAIGVPYYEKPTGASQGSMSEENVRALTGLGKEVIVWEIHRRSAYEKYKALGVKGFMCPDPYWVIGDPFDSSVKIKTGKRPHGMLPADPSVAADMPDLTGVAIVHNQRYDESVLLGPLANYTTREKYTLDFSMKWTGALPQQDGHYGYVAFGREHDGPFGIGKKFAANQEDGTYVLAIRPNYRGNSVAQILCFEPKQTSPRVLHTMKLRQKVTTGQALNCKIVVNKNSFYYTVNGQYSSPINHSAYRGPYVHFGRFHGTNDGGPLELTRIEARQSWI
;
A
#
# COMPACT_ATOMS: atom_id res chain seq x y z
N MET A 1 -26.54 29.26 -10.17
CA MET A 1 -25.08 29.24 -9.80
C MET A 1 -24.42 28.16 -10.65
N ASP A 2 -23.49 28.52 -11.48
CA ASP A 2 -22.90 27.53 -12.40
C ASP A 2 -21.64 26.96 -11.75
N ALA A 3 -21.73 25.71 -11.33
CA ALA A 3 -20.59 24.97 -10.81
C ALA A 3 -19.63 24.57 -11.95
N ILE A 4 -18.35 24.67 -11.71
CA ILE A 4 -17.31 24.27 -12.66
C ILE A 4 -16.76 22.91 -12.26
N GLY A 5 -16.95 21.92 -13.12
CA GLY A 5 -16.36 20.59 -12.96
C GLY A 5 -14.89 20.58 -13.37
N VAL A 6 -14.03 20.09 -12.51
CA VAL A 6 -12.58 19.99 -12.73
C VAL A 6 -12.13 18.53 -12.62
N PRO A 7 -11.57 17.96 -13.68
CA PRO A 7 -11.07 16.59 -13.62
C PRO A 7 -9.80 16.49 -12.79
N TYR A 8 -9.71 15.41 -12.03
CA TYR A 8 -8.51 14.99 -11.33
C TYR A 8 -8.12 13.58 -11.76
N TYR A 9 -6.94 13.43 -12.29
CA TYR A 9 -6.41 12.14 -12.70
C TYR A 9 -5.20 11.79 -11.84
N GLU A 10 -5.29 10.72 -11.09
CA GLU A 10 -4.17 10.21 -10.34
C GLU A 10 -3.28 9.35 -11.23
N LYS A 11 -1.99 9.68 -11.27
CA LYS A 11 -0.99 8.88 -11.97
C LYS A 11 0.00 8.25 -11.00
N PRO A 12 0.58 7.09 -11.34
CA PRO A 12 1.54 6.38 -10.51
C PRO A 12 2.76 7.21 -10.11
N THR A 13 3.05 8.25 -10.85
CA THR A 13 4.18 9.16 -10.63
C THR A 13 3.84 10.39 -9.80
N GLY A 14 2.62 10.47 -9.25
CA GLY A 14 2.13 11.70 -8.61
C GLY A 14 1.89 12.86 -9.58
N ALA A 15 2.26 12.71 -10.85
CA ALA A 15 1.99 13.71 -11.87
C ALA A 15 0.57 13.55 -12.41
N SER A 16 -0.28 14.48 -12.11
CA SER A 16 -1.65 14.58 -12.63
C SER A 16 -1.65 15.14 -14.06
N GLN A 17 -1.31 14.33 -15.06
CA GLN A 17 -1.51 14.77 -16.45
C GLN A 17 -3.00 14.85 -16.76
N GLY A 18 -3.48 16.01 -17.12
CA GLY A 18 -4.88 16.30 -17.42
C GLY A 18 -5.68 16.82 -16.23
N SER A 19 -5.12 16.85 -15.02
CA SER A 19 -5.72 17.59 -13.92
C SER A 19 -5.49 19.07 -14.08
N MET A 20 -6.45 19.88 -13.64
CA MET A 20 -6.25 21.32 -13.54
C MET A 20 -5.18 21.61 -12.47
N SER A 21 -4.30 22.56 -12.75
CA SER A 21 -3.26 22.95 -11.79
C SER A 21 -3.87 23.54 -10.52
N GLU A 22 -3.19 23.41 -9.39
CA GLU A 22 -3.63 24.02 -8.12
C GLU A 22 -3.82 25.53 -8.23
N GLU A 23 -2.97 26.19 -9.01
CA GLU A 23 -3.06 27.61 -9.28
C GLU A 23 -4.37 27.98 -9.97
N ASN A 24 -4.76 27.20 -10.98
CA ASN A 24 -6.04 27.43 -11.69
C ASN A 24 -7.24 27.15 -10.78
N VAL A 25 -7.17 26.11 -9.93
CA VAL A 25 -8.23 25.85 -8.95
C VAL A 25 -8.35 27.00 -7.97
N ARG A 26 -7.24 27.53 -7.44
CA ARG A 26 -7.22 28.70 -6.56
C ARG A 26 -7.79 29.95 -7.27
N ALA A 27 -7.45 30.17 -8.52
CA ALA A 27 -7.97 31.29 -9.28
C ALA A 27 -9.51 31.20 -9.42
N LEU A 28 -10.04 30.01 -9.77
CA LEU A 28 -11.47 29.81 -9.90
C LEU A 28 -12.21 29.99 -8.55
N THR A 29 -11.72 29.40 -7.48
CA THR A 29 -12.31 29.53 -6.14
C THR A 29 -12.20 30.97 -5.62
N GLY A 30 -11.10 31.66 -5.91
CA GLY A 30 -10.87 33.06 -5.58
C GLY A 30 -11.84 34.02 -6.30
N LEU A 31 -12.33 33.64 -7.48
CA LEU A 31 -13.38 34.35 -8.22
C LEU A 31 -14.80 34.05 -7.69
N GLY A 32 -14.93 33.32 -6.58
CA GLY A 32 -16.20 32.92 -5.99
C GLY A 32 -16.96 31.84 -6.79
N LYS A 33 -16.28 31.15 -7.70
CA LYS A 33 -16.89 30.05 -8.45
C LYS A 33 -16.97 28.78 -7.58
N GLU A 34 -18.09 28.08 -7.67
CA GLU A 34 -18.20 26.75 -7.08
C GLU A 34 -17.46 25.75 -7.95
N VAL A 35 -16.45 25.10 -7.36
CA VAL A 35 -15.62 24.10 -8.05
C VAL A 35 -15.96 22.73 -7.51
N ILE A 36 -16.18 21.78 -8.43
CA ILE A 36 -16.38 20.35 -8.14
C ILE A 36 -15.23 19.58 -8.75
N VAL A 37 -14.52 18.79 -7.94
CA VAL A 37 -13.41 17.95 -8.40
C VAL A 37 -13.82 16.50 -8.50
N TRP A 38 -13.44 15.82 -9.59
CA TRP A 38 -13.72 14.40 -9.88
C TRP A 38 -12.56 13.75 -10.67
N GLU A 39 -12.17 12.51 -10.44
CA GLU A 39 -12.62 11.62 -9.34
C GLU A 39 -11.57 11.61 -8.23
N ILE A 40 -12.01 11.80 -7.01
CA ILE A 40 -11.11 11.76 -5.85
C ILE A 40 -11.13 10.36 -5.25
N HIS A 41 -9.98 9.72 -5.21
CA HIS A 41 -9.81 8.37 -4.67
C HIS A 41 -9.04 8.34 -3.35
N ARG A 42 -8.39 9.45 -2.97
CA ARG A 42 -7.51 9.51 -1.81
C ARG A 42 -7.86 10.66 -0.88
N ARG A 43 -7.70 10.40 0.40
CA ARG A 43 -7.92 11.43 1.42
C ARG A 43 -6.94 12.60 1.26
N SER A 44 -5.68 12.35 0.99
CA SER A 44 -4.68 13.40 0.75
C SER A 44 -5.11 14.34 -0.39
N ALA A 45 -5.65 13.80 -1.48
CA ALA A 45 -6.19 14.60 -2.57
C ALA A 45 -7.42 15.41 -2.12
N TYR A 46 -8.34 14.80 -1.37
CA TYR A 46 -9.50 15.49 -0.81
C TYR A 46 -9.08 16.66 0.08
N GLU A 47 -8.22 16.44 1.07
CA GLU A 47 -7.78 17.49 1.98
C GLU A 47 -7.05 18.62 1.25
N LYS A 48 -6.24 18.28 0.26
CA LYS A 48 -5.55 19.23 -0.59
C LYS A 48 -6.53 20.15 -1.34
N TYR A 49 -7.50 19.59 -2.06
CA TYR A 49 -8.46 20.38 -2.83
C TYR A 49 -9.45 21.14 -1.94
N LYS A 50 -9.82 20.58 -0.80
CA LYS A 50 -10.59 21.28 0.23
C LYS A 50 -9.87 22.53 0.73
N ALA A 51 -8.57 22.44 0.98
CA ALA A 51 -7.73 23.58 1.37
C ALA A 51 -7.63 24.65 0.27
N LEU A 52 -7.85 24.27 -0.99
CA LEU A 52 -7.93 25.21 -2.13
C LEU A 52 -9.32 25.89 -2.28
N GLY A 53 -10.27 25.59 -1.39
CA GLY A 53 -11.60 26.17 -1.41
C GLY A 53 -12.63 25.43 -2.27
N VAL A 54 -12.30 24.23 -2.74
CA VAL A 54 -13.25 23.36 -3.47
C VAL A 54 -14.40 22.97 -2.57
N LYS A 55 -15.62 23.05 -3.08
CA LYS A 55 -16.89 22.80 -2.35
C LYS A 55 -17.51 21.44 -2.63
N GLY A 56 -17.29 20.89 -3.82
CA GLY A 56 -17.86 19.63 -4.24
C GLY A 56 -16.82 18.60 -4.64
N PHE A 57 -17.06 17.35 -4.26
CA PHE A 57 -16.18 16.23 -4.59
C PHE A 57 -17.00 15.05 -5.09
N MET A 58 -16.58 14.48 -6.20
CA MET A 58 -17.11 13.20 -6.67
C MET A 58 -16.08 12.13 -6.38
N CYS A 59 -16.47 11.12 -5.64
CA CYS A 59 -15.61 10.01 -5.28
C CYS A 59 -16.40 8.69 -5.25
N PRO A 60 -15.79 7.59 -5.68
CA PRO A 60 -16.46 6.28 -5.70
C PRO A 60 -16.63 5.70 -4.29
N ASP A 61 -15.84 6.16 -3.33
CA ASP A 61 -15.89 5.74 -1.94
C ASP A 61 -15.79 6.94 -0.98
N PRO A 62 -16.92 7.63 -0.72
CA PRO A 62 -16.94 8.82 0.13
C PRO A 62 -16.55 8.52 1.60
N TYR A 63 -16.84 7.34 2.10
CA TYR A 63 -16.47 6.97 3.47
C TYR A 63 -14.97 6.88 3.63
N TRP A 64 -14.27 6.33 2.64
CA TRP A 64 -12.82 6.31 2.62
C TRP A 64 -12.21 7.70 2.52
N VAL A 65 -12.77 8.53 1.64
CA VAL A 65 -12.19 9.83 1.30
C VAL A 65 -12.49 10.89 2.36
N ILE A 66 -13.72 10.93 2.87
CA ILE A 66 -14.25 12.03 3.71
C ILE A 66 -14.54 11.56 5.14
N GLY A 67 -14.90 10.29 5.31
CA GLY A 67 -15.32 9.74 6.59
C GLY A 67 -14.22 9.73 7.66
N ASP A 68 -14.62 9.50 8.89
CA ASP A 68 -13.68 9.22 9.97
C ASP A 68 -13.05 7.85 9.73
N PRO A 69 -11.77 7.78 9.39
CA PRO A 69 -11.20 6.60 8.77
C PRO A 69 -10.88 5.48 9.74
N PHE A 70 -11.04 5.68 11.05
CA PHE A 70 -10.21 4.91 11.95
C PHE A 70 -10.98 4.34 13.12
N ASP A 71 -11.77 3.35 12.78
CA ASP A 71 -11.90 2.23 13.69
C ASP A 71 -10.50 1.56 13.81
N SER A 72 -10.06 1.36 15.04
CA SER A 72 -8.74 0.81 15.40
C SER A 72 -8.50 -0.63 14.93
N SER A 73 -9.46 -1.25 14.26
CA SER A 73 -9.38 -2.61 13.72
C SER A 73 -9.92 -2.68 12.31
N VAL A 74 -9.08 -2.43 11.30
CA VAL A 74 -9.43 -2.80 9.94
C VAL A 74 -9.26 -4.30 9.79
N LYS A 75 -10.38 -5.00 9.69
CA LYS A 75 -10.40 -6.42 9.37
C LYS A 75 -10.75 -6.62 7.92
N ILE A 76 -9.78 -7.02 7.14
CA ILE A 76 -10.04 -7.57 5.82
C ILE A 76 -10.34 -9.05 6.00
N LYS A 77 -11.61 -9.41 5.91
CA LYS A 77 -12.01 -10.81 5.83
C LYS A 77 -12.09 -11.22 4.37
N THR A 78 -11.68 -12.45 4.09
CA THR A 78 -12.02 -13.13 2.82
C THR A 78 -13.50 -12.86 2.48
N GLY A 79 -13.76 -12.34 1.29
CA GLY A 79 -15.10 -12.16 0.80
C GLY A 79 -15.69 -10.76 0.87
N LYS A 80 -14.94 -9.75 1.33
CA LYS A 80 -15.40 -8.36 1.26
C LYS A 80 -14.28 -7.45 0.80
N ARG A 81 -14.56 -6.61 -0.18
CA ARG A 81 -13.68 -5.51 -0.57
C ARG A 81 -13.48 -4.61 0.65
N PRO A 82 -12.25 -4.42 1.13
CA PRO A 82 -12.03 -3.49 2.21
C PRO A 82 -12.29 -2.08 1.74
N HIS A 83 -12.88 -1.33 2.61
CA HIS A 83 -13.09 0.09 2.41
C HIS A 83 -11.76 0.80 2.14
N GLY A 84 -11.70 1.60 1.09
CA GLY A 84 -10.49 2.36 0.74
C GLY A 84 -9.36 1.60 0.05
N MET A 85 -9.58 0.39 -0.41
CA MET A 85 -8.58 -0.32 -1.18
C MET A 85 -8.47 0.27 -2.58
N LEU A 86 -7.27 0.76 -2.91
CA LEU A 86 -6.97 1.40 -4.19
C LEU A 86 -5.74 0.79 -4.83
N PRO A 87 -5.75 0.53 -6.15
CA PRO A 87 -4.53 0.19 -6.87
C PRO A 87 -3.53 1.35 -6.79
N ALA A 88 -2.24 1.04 -6.77
CA ALA A 88 -1.18 2.05 -6.82
C ALA A 88 -1.20 2.81 -8.15
N ASP A 89 -1.60 2.15 -9.21
CA ASP A 89 -1.84 2.74 -10.52
C ASP A 89 -3.31 2.53 -10.90
N PRO A 90 -4.13 3.59 -10.94
CA PRO A 90 -5.55 3.46 -11.31
C PRO A 90 -5.76 2.99 -12.75
N SER A 91 -4.75 3.06 -13.62
CA SER A 91 -4.81 2.49 -14.97
C SER A 91 -4.57 0.97 -15.00
N VAL A 92 -4.08 0.40 -13.92
CA VAL A 92 -3.97 -1.04 -13.73
C VAL A 92 -5.25 -1.49 -13.05
N ALA A 93 -6.14 -2.12 -13.81
CA ALA A 93 -7.26 -2.83 -13.22
C ALA A 93 -6.71 -3.95 -12.35
N ALA A 94 -6.59 -3.71 -11.07
CA ALA A 94 -6.44 -4.80 -10.14
C ALA A 94 -7.75 -5.57 -10.18
N ASP A 95 -7.72 -6.84 -10.56
CA ASP A 95 -8.80 -7.73 -10.23
C ASP A 95 -8.88 -7.81 -8.71
N MET A 96 -9.74 -7.00 -8.17
CA MET A 96 -10.16 -7.09 -6.79
C MET A 96 -11.51 -7.80 -6.82
N PRO A 97 -11.52 -9.14 -6.81
CA PRO A 97 -12.77 -9.86 -6.80
C PRO A 97 -13.51 -9.48 -5.54
N ASP A 98 -14.74 -9.09 -5.68
CA ASP A 98 -15.62 -8.65 -4.58
C ASP A 98 -15.81 -9.74 -3.50
N LEU A 99 -15.27 -10.93 -3.68
CA LEU A 99 -15.66 -12.09 -2.91
C LEU A 99 -14.55 -12.93 -2.29
N THR A 100 -13.27 -12.80 -2.68
CA THR A 100 -12.27 -13.82 -2.29
C THR A 100 -10.92 -13.30 -1.82
N GLY A 101 -10.81 -12.05 -1.44
CA GLY A 101 -9.54 -11.44 -1.06
C GLY A 101 -8.95 -10.58 -2.17
N VAL A 102 -7.77 -10.06 -1.94
CA VAL A 102 -7.04 -9.23 -2.91
C VAL A 102 -6.10 -10.12 -3.68
N ALA A 103 -6.34 -10.27 -4.97
CA ALA A 103 -5.41 -10.95 -5.86
C ALA A 103 -4.72 -9.92 -6.76
N ILE A 104 -3.41 -9.91 -6.77
CA ILE A 104 -2.64 -9.15 -7.75
C ILE A 104 -2.36 -10.09 -8.93
N VAL A 105 -3.18 -9.97 -9.94
CA VAL A 105 -3.18 -10.87 -11.11
C VAL A 105 -2.58 -10.24 -12.36
N HIS A 106 -2.42 -8.91 -12.39
CA HIS A 106 -1.95 -8.24 -13.59
C HIS A 106 -0.45 -8.32 -13.78
N ASN A 107 -0.09 -8.34 -14.98
CA ASN A 107 0.92 -9.08 -15.67
C ASN A 107 1.99 -8.23 -16.32
N GLN A 108 1.78 -6.96 -16.44
CA GLN A 108 2.63 -6.13 -17.29
C GLN A 108 3.61 -5.25 -16.53
N ARG A 109 3.51 -5.18 -15.20
CA ARG A 109 4.37 -4.35 -14.39
C ARG A 109 4.93 -5.10 -13.20
N TYR A 110 6.21 -4.88 -12.95
CA TYR A 110 6.95 -5.46 -11.83
C TYR A 110 6.61 -4.85 -10.47
N ASP A 111 5.88 -3.74 -10.46
CA ASP A 111 5.72 -2.87 -9.32
C ASP A 111 4.25 -2.66 -8.90
N GLU A 112 3.42 -3.66 -9.15
CA GLU A 112 2.01 -3.61 -8.79
C GLU A 112 1.80 -3.67 -7.28
N SER A 113 1.04 -2.73 -6.75
CA SER A 113 0.56 -2.75 -5.37
C SER A 113 -0.82 -2.14 -5.23
N VAL A 114 -1.49 -2.46 -4.13
CA VAL A 114 -2.76 -1.85 -3.74
C VAL A 114 -2.64 -1.24 -2.35
N LEU A 115 -3.24 -0.08 -2.16
CA LEU A 115 -3.39 0.54 -0.85
C LEU A 115 -4.47 -0.22 -0.07
N LEU A 116 -4.10 -0.73 1.09
CA LEU A 116 -5.02 -1.44 1.99
C LEU A 116 -5.69 -0.52 3.00
N GLY A 117 -5.23 0.69 3.10
CA GLY A 117 -5.76 1.71 3.97
C GLY A 117 -4.87 2.03 5.16
N PRO A 118 -5.29 3.02 5.94
CA PRO A 118 -4.63 3.34 7.19
C PRO A 118 -5.04 2.34 8.27
N LEU A 119 -4.06 1.85 9.02
CA LEU A 119 -4.21 0.78 9.99
C LEU A 119 -4.24 1.24 11.43
N ALA A 120 -3.92 2.49 11.69
CA ALA A 120 -3.84 2.99 13.05
C ALA A 120 -4.47 4.37 13.18
N ASN A 121 -5.08 4.63 14.33
CA ASN A 121 -5.43 5.98 14.73
C ASN A 121 -4.16 6.83 14.81
N TYR A 122 -4.19 8.07 14.36
CA TYR A 122 -3.05 8.98 14.32
C TYR A 122 -2.33 9.17 15.66
N THR A 123 -3.00 8.92 16.75
CA THR A 123 -2.43 9.09 18.11
C THR A 123 -1.59 7.93 18.60
N THR A 124 -1.58 6.79 17.90
CA THR A 124 -0.99 5.54 18.43
C THR A 124 -0.18 4.74 17.41
N ARG A 125 0.37 5.43 16.41
CA ARG A 125 1.18 4.85 15.34
C ARG A 125 2.44 4.10 15.81
N GLU A 126 2.84 4.32 17.04
CA GLU A 126 4.07 3.77 17.59
C GLU A 126 3.95 2.29 17.96
N LYS A 127 2.73 1.79 18.14
CA LYS A 127 2.50 0.41 18.57
C LYS A 127 1.30 -0.20 17.86
N TYR A 128 1.55 -1.14 16.98
CA TYR A 128 0.49 -1.90 16.32
C TYR A 128 0.98 -3.27 15.85
N THR A 129 0.06 -4.13 15.55
CA THR A 129 0.32 -5.44 14.94
C THR A 129 -0.43 -5.54 13.63
N LEU A 130 0.27 -5.94 12.58
CA LEU A 130 -0.31 -6.40 11.32
C LEU A 130 -0.25 -7.91 11.30
N ASP A 131 -1.40 -8.55 11.16
CA ASP A 131 -1.52 -9.99 11.03
C ASP A 131 -2.18 -10.30 9.68
N PHE A 132 -1.46 -10.94 8.78
CA PHE A 132 -1.93 -11.17 7.43
C PHE A 132 -1.52 -12.54 6.89
N SER A 133 -2.24 -12.98 5.86
CA SER A 133 -1.94 -14.22 5.16
C SER A 133 -1.94 -13.98 3.67
N MET A 134 -0.90 -14.46 2.98
CA MET A 134 -0.78 -14.37 1.54
C MET A 134 -0.36 -15.71 0.93
N LYS A 135 -0.64 -15.90 -0.35
CA LYS A 135 -0.24 -17.11 -1.09
C LYS A 135 -0.07 -16.80 -2.58
N TRP A 136 0.83 -17.50 -3.21
CA TRP A 136 0.84 -17.58 -4.69
C TRP A 136 -0.15 -18.65 -5.12
N THR A 137 -1.07 -18.30 -6.02
CA THR A 137 -2.08 -19.22 -6.56
C THR A 137 -1.66 -19.88 -7.87
N GLY A 138 -0.56 -19.41 -8.46
CA GLY A 138 0.08 -19.97 -9.65
C GLY A 138 1.56 -20.28 -9.41
N ALA A 139 2.37 -20.25 -10.46
CA ALA A 139 3.80 -20.49 -10.37
C ALA A 139 4.48 -19.51 -9.39
N LEU A 140 5.47 -19.99 -8.68
CA LEU A 140 6.30 -19.13 -7.84
C LEU A 140 7.33 -18.37 -8.69
N PRO A 141 7.69 -17.12 -8.32
CA PRO A 141 8.78 -16.43 -8.98
C PRO A 141 10.11 -17.17 -8.76
N GLN A 142 10.88 -17.29 -9.83
CA GLN A 142 12.13 -18.05 -9.86
C GLN A 142 13.36 -17.16 -9.73
N GLN A 143 13.25 -15.89 -10.11
CA GLN A 143 14.39 -14.97 -10.03
C GLN A 143 14.65 -14.50 -8.60
N ASP A 144 15.93 -14.44 -8.22
CA ASP A 144 16.39 -14.01 -6.89
C ASP A 144 15.85 -12.64 -6.47
N GLY A 145 15.65 -11.75 -7.43
CA GLY A 145 15.16 -10.39 -7.21
C GLY A 145 13.67 -10.29 -6.91
N HIS A 146 12.89 -11.35 -7.16
CA HIS A 146 11.45 -11.29 -7.18
C HIS A 146 10.79 -11.70 -5.86
N TYR A 147 9.71 -11.02 -5.47
CA TYR A 147 9.02 -11.24 -4.20
C TYR A 147 7.58 -10.72 -4.18
N GLY A 148 6.79 -11.27 -3.26
CA GLY A 148 5.55 -10.67 -2.80
C GLY A 148 5.80 -9.88 -1.52
N TYR A 149 4.98 -8.84 -1.23
CA TYR A 149 5.28 -7.98 -0.12
C TYR A 149 4.08 -7.29 0.53
N VAL A 150 4.27 -6.90 1.78
CA VAL A 150 3.48 -5.88 2.47
C VAL A 150 4.41 -4.72 2.82
N ALA A 151 4.04 -3.52 2.39
CA ALA A 151 4.72 -2.28 2.77
C ALA A 151 3.95 -1.60 3.90
N PHE A 152 4.66 -1.02 4.87
CA PHE A 152 4.10 -0.41 6.06
C PHE A 152 4.95 0.76 6.56
N GLY A 153 4.35 1.60 7.38
CA GLY A 153 5.03 2.76 7.97
C GLY A 153 5.04 4.01 7.10
N ARG A 154 4.30 4.04 5.99
CA ARG A 154 4.17 5.23 5.15
C ARG A 154 3.29 6.28 5.81
N GLU A 155 3.67 7.56 5.65
CA GLU A 155 2.90 8.72 6.09
C GLU A 155 1.87 9.18 5.04
N HIS A 156 2.03 8.76 3.79
CA HIS A 156 1.24 9.21 2.66
C HIS A 156 0.46 8.06 2.01
N ASP A 157 -0.78 8.33 1.62
CA ASP A 157 -1.68 7.37 0.94
C ASP A 157 -1.49 7.33 -0.59
N GLY A 158 -0.51 8.03 -1.10
CA GLY A 158 -0.17 8.05 -2.52
C GLY A 158 0.26 6.70 -3.08
N PRO A 159 0.35 6.57 -4.40
CA PRO A 159 0.80 5.34 -5.05
C PRO A 159 2.13 4.84 -4.49
N PHE A 160 2.27 3.55 -4.34
CA PHE A 160 3.50 2.90 -3.94
C PHE A 160 3.83 1.74 -4.88
N GLY A 161 5.08 1.67 -5.29
CA GLY A 161 5.61 0.56 -6.05
C GLY A 161 7.12 0.47 -5.90
N ILE A 162 7.70 -0.70 -6.21
CA ILE A 162 9.12 -1.00 -5.97
C ILE A 162 9.98 -0.80 -7.23
N GLY A 163 9.46 -0.29 -8.30
CA GLY A 163 10.22 0.03 -9.51
C GLY A 163 10.93 1.38 -9.42
N LYS A 164 11.96 1.58 -10.23
CA LYS A 164 12.68 2.86 -10.33
C LYS A 164 11.76 4.06 -10.50
N LYS A 165 10.70 3.90 -11.27
CA LYS A 165 9.72 4.94 -11.56
C LYS A 165 8.97 5.40 -10.32
N PHE A 166 8.56 4.47 -9.46
CA PHE A 166 7.85 4.78 -8.22
C PHE A 166 8.80 5.27 -7.14
N ALA A 167 9.88 4.55 -6.90
CA ALA A 167 10.84 4.88 -5.85
C ALA A 167 11.41 6.29 -5.99
N ALA A 168 11.70 6.73 -7.21
CA ALA A 168 12.25 8.06 -7.46
C ALA A 168 11.29 9.21 -7.11
N ASN A 169 9.98 8.95 -7.06
CA ASN A 169 8.94 9.96 -6.81
C ASN A 169 8.31 9.85 -5.42
N GLN A 170 8.78 8.93 -4.58
CA GLN A 170 8.25 8.80 -3.22
C GLN A 170 8.87 9.86 -2.30
N GLU A 171 8.01 10.63 -1.67
CA GLU A 171 8.41 11.69 -0.74
C GLU A 171 8.57 11.16 0.69
N ASP A 172 7.97 10.03 1.00
CA ASP A 172 8.05 9.37 2.30
C ASP A 172 8.78 8.02 2.23
N GLY A 173 9.39 7.62 3.33
CA GLY A 173 10.00 6.32 3.44
C GLY A 173 9.02 5.23 3.85
N THR A 174 9.44 3.98 3.69
CA THR A 174 8.62 2.82 4.07
C THR A 174 9.46 1.60 4.39
N TYR A 175 8.89 0.70 5.18
CA TYR A 175 9.40 -0.66 5.33
C TYR A 175 8.60 -1.61 4.44
N VAL A 176 9.28 -2.64 3.96
CA VAL A 176 8.66 -3.70 3.16
C VAL A 176 9.04 -5.05 3.78
N LEU A 177 8.06 -5.82 4.21
CA LEU A 177 8.26 -7.24 4.44
C LEU A 177 8.12 -7.97 3.10
N ALA A 178 9.25 -8.36 2.54
CA ALA A 178 9.37 -9.07 1.28
C ALA A 178 9.51 -10.58 1.52
N ILE A 179 8.66 -11.38 0.91
CA ILE A 179 8.80 -12.84 0.87
C ILE A 179 9.32 -13.23 -0.50
N ARG A 180 10.51 -13.82 -0.51
CA ARG A 180 11.19 -14.32 -1.71
C ARG A 180 11.12 -15.85 -1.74
N PRO A 181 10.31 -16.44 -2.61
CA PRO A 181 10.22 -17.90 -2.73
C PRO A 181 11.55 -18.55 -3.12
N ASN A 182 12.28 -17.88 -4.00
CA ASN A 182 13.58 -18.34 -4.49
C ASN A 182 14.61 -17.20 -4.40
N TYR A 183 15.42 -17.23 -3.37
CA TYR A 183 16.54 -16.32 -3.18
C TYR A 183 17.83 -17.14 -2.96
N ARG A 184 18.67 -17.22 -3.98
CA ARG A 184 19.87 -18.06 -3.96
C ARG A 184 19.54 -19.52 -3.56
N GLY A 185 18.44 -20.04 -4.14
CA GLY A 185 17.96 -21.41 -3.88
C GLY A 185 17.21 -21.61 -2.57
N ASN A 186 16.98 -20.56 -1.77
CA ASN A 186 16.26 -20.63 -0.50
C ASN A 186 15.02 -19.73 -0.53
N SER A 187 14.01 -20.08 0.28
CA SER A 187 12.94 -19.15 0.60
C SER A 187 13.37 -18.27 1.77
N VAL A 188 13.22 -16.95 1.62
CA VAL A 188 13.60 -15.98 2.66
C VAL A 188 12.53 -14.93 2.87
N ALA A 189 12.48 -14.40 4.09
CA ALA A 189 11.76 -13.19 4.42
C ALA A 189 12.77 -12.07 4.71
N GLN A 190 12.56 -10.90 4.13
CA GLN A 190 13.45 -9.76 4.31
C GLN A 190 12.68 -8.52 4.71
N ILE A 191 13.27 -7.71 5.58
CA ILE A 191 12.84 -6.33 5.74
C ILE A 191 13.73 -5.44 4.89
N LEU A 192 13.07 -4.77 3.96
CA LEU A 192 13.64 -3.74 3.11
C LEU A 192 13.21 -2.37 3.62
N CYS A 193 14.11 -1.42 3.65
CA CYS A 193 13.84 -0.03 3.98
C CYS A 193 14.04 0.81 2.72
N PHE A 194 12.98 1.43 2.26
CA PHE A 194 13.01 2.42 1.19
C PHE A 194 13.06 3.80 1.82
N GLU A 195 14.13 4.51 1.59
CA GLU A 195 14.27 5.90 2.00
C GLU A 195 13.64 6.82 0.94
N PRO A 196 13.19 8.03 1.31
CA PRO A 196 12.61 8.97 0.36
C PRO A 196 13.51 9.17 -0.87
N LYS A 197 12.91 9.13 -2.06
CA LYS A 197 13.59 9.33 -3.35
C LYS A 197 14.70 8.33 -3.70
N GLN A 198 14.84 7.26 -2.93
CA GLN A 198 15.81 6.20 -3.22
C GLN A 198 15.20 5.14 -4.15
N THR A 199 15.97 4.71 -5.14
CA THR A 199 15.54 3.67 -6.09
C THR A 199 15.90 2.25 -5.65
N SER A 200 16.77 2.12 -4.66
CA SER A 200 17.23 0.84 -4.13
C SER A 200 17.03 0.79 -2.62
N PRO A 201 16.42 -0.26 -2.09
CA PRO A 201 16.21 -0.39 -0.66
C PRO A 201 17.48 -0.83 0.05
N ARG A 202 17.58 -0.43 1.31
CA ARG A 202 18.54 -1.02 2.26
C ARG A 202 17.90 -2.25 2.90
N VAL A 203 18.60 -3.37 2.94
CA VAL A 203 18.18 -4.57 3.66
C VAL A 203 18.47 -4.39 5.15
N LEU A 204 17.45 -4.36 5.99
CA LEU A 204 17.60 -4.27 7.44
C LEU A 204 17.73 -5.64 8.11
N HIS A 205 17.05 -6.64 7.57
CA HIS A 205 17.04 -7.98 8.13
C HIS A 205 16.76 -9.03 7.06
N THR A 206 17.36 -10.21 7.20
CA THR A 206 17.07 -11.39 6.37
C THR A 206 16.88 -12.62 7.25
N MET A 207 15.79 -13.32 7.06
CA MET A 207 15.50 -14.59 7.74
C MET A 207 15.30 -15.69 6.68
N LYS A 208 16.12 -16.72 6.73
CA LYS A 208 15.90 -17.94 5.96
C LYS A 208 14.70 -18.67 6.54
N LEU A 209 13.73 -18.99 5.70
CA LEU A 209 12.56 -19.74 6.14
C LEU A 209 12.90 -21.22 6.33
N ARG A 210 12.37 -21.80 7.40
CA ARG A 210 12.57 -23.23 7.71
C ARG A 210 11.95 -24.14 6.66
N GLN A 211 10.82 -23.68 6.09
CA GLN A 211 10.12 -24.38 5.03
C GLN A 211 10.19 -23.57 3.75
N LYS A 212 10.40 -24.24 2.62
CA LYS A 212 10.32 -23.60 1.32
C LYS A 212 8.88 -23.15 1.07
N VAL A 213 8.74 -21.97 0.48
CA VAL A 213 7.45 -21.51 -0.02
C VAL A 213 7.03 -22.41 -1.17
N THR A 214 5.77 -22.81 -1.18
CA THR A 214 5.17 -23.61 -2.26
C THR A 214 3.91 -22.95 -2.79
N THR A 215 3.55 -23.23 -4.02
CA THR A 215 2.31 -22.75 -4.64
C THR A 215 1.09 -23.22 -3.81
N GLY A 216 0.12 -22.33 -3.64
CA GLY A 216 -1.09 -22.59 -2.86
C GLY A 216 -0.91 -22.59 -1.34
N GLN A 217 0.32 -22.59 -0.86
CA GLN A 217 0.59 -22.54 0.59
C GLN A 217 0.29 -21.14 1.14
N ALA A 218 -0.55 -21.12 2.19
CA ALA A 218 -0.76 -19.91 2.96
C ALA A 218 0.49 -19.57 3.79
N LEU A 219 0.96 -18.36 3.65
CA LEU A 219 2.04 -17.78 4.46
C LEU A 219 1.41 -16.86 5.49
N ASN A 220 1.33 -17.32 6.73
CA ASN A 220 0.82 -16.55 7.85
C ASN A 220 1.93 -15.64 8.37
N CYS A 221 1.77 -14.36 8.17
CA CYS A 221 2.75 -13.35 8.52
C CYS A 221 2.20 -12.43 9.62
N LYS A 222 3.09 -11.98 10.49
CA LYS A 222 2.79 -10.96 11.49
C LYS A 222 3.92 -9.95 11.54
N ILE A 223 3.58 -8.68 11.62
CA ILE A 223 4.52 -7.59 11.89
C ILE A 223 4.08 -6.95 13.19
N VAL A 224 4.96 -6.88 14.17
CA VAL A 224 4.71 -6.21 15.46
C VAL A 224 5.58 -4.98 15.54
N VAL A 225 4.95 -3.83 15.54
CA VAL A 225 5.62 -2.53 15.61
C VAL A 225 5.55 -2.02 17.03
N ASN A 226 6.70 -1.60 17.56
CA ASN A 226 6.87 -0.92 18.82
C ASN A 226 7.50 0.45 18.58
N LYS A 227 7.53 1.29 19.61
CA LYS A 227 8.03 2.67 19.52
C LYS A 227 9.39 2.78 18.81
N ASN A 228 10.36 1.98 19.20
CA ASN A 228 11.74 2.09 18.73
C ASN A 228 12.20 0.92 17.85
N SER A 229 11.38 -0.11 17.73
CA SER A 229 11.74 -1.34 17.01
C SER A 229 10.51 -2.02 16.45
N PHE A 230 10.73 -3.02 15.63
CA PHE A 230 9.71 -3.96 15.21
C PHE A 230 10.33 -5.34 14.97
N TYR A 231 9.49 -6.35 14.91
CA TYR A 231 9.87 -7.69 14.47
C TYR A 231 8.76 -8.28 13.63
N TYR A 232 9.05 -9.38 12.97
CA TYR A 232 8.05 -10.09 12.17
C TYR A 232 8.11 -11.59 12.37
N THR A 233 7.04 -12.26 12.00
CA THR A 233 6.97 -13.72 11.95
C THR A 233 6.46 -14.19 10.59
N VAL A 234 6.90 -15.35 10.15
CA VAL A 234 6.38 -16.06 8.98
C VAL A 234 6.15 -17.52 9.40
N ASN A 235 4.93 -17.99 9.31
CA ASN A 235 4.52 -19.35 9.74
C ASN A 235 5.06 -19.73 11.13
N GLY A 236 4.97 -18.78 12.07
CA GLY A 236 5.44 -18.99 13.45
C GLY A 236 6.96 -18.91 13.66
N GLN A 237 7.74 -18.70 12.62
CA GLN A 237 9.16 -18.42 12.75
C GLN A 237 9.39 -16.93 13.01
N TYR A 238 10.09 -16.59 14.09
CA TYR A 238 10.33 -15.20 14.54
C TYR A 238 11.63 -14.66 13.98
N SER A 239 11.61 -13.39 13.57
CA SER A 239 12.83 -12.62 13.37
C SER A 239 13.39 -12.13 14.70
N SER A 240 14.68 -11.74 14.72
CA SER A 240 15.19 -10.87 15.79
C SER A 240 14.53 -9.48 15.71
N PRO A 241 14.49 -8.74 16.85
CA PRO A 241 14.06 -7.34 16.83
C PRO A 241 14.94 -6.48 15.91
N ILE A 242 14.29 -5.58 15.17
CA ILE A 242 14.93 -4.65 14.25
C ILE A 242 14.80 -3.25 14.85
N ASN A 243 15.91 -2.71 15.32
CA ASN A 243 15.97 -1.39 15.97
C ASN A 243 16.00 -0.30 14.91
N HIS A 244 14.85 0.05 14.41
CA HIS A 244 14.65 1.10 13.42
C HIS A 244 13.25 1.69 13.57
N SER A 245 13.13 3.01 13.58
CA SER A 245 11.86 3.70 13.89
C SER A 245 11.57 4.91 13.01
N ALA A 246 12.29 5.06 11.90
CA ALA A 246 12.19 6.25 11.05
C ALA A 246 10.79 6.43 10.44
N TYR A 247 10.08 5.34 10.18
CA TYR A 247 8.79 5.38 9.49
C TYR A 247 7.70 4.73 10.34
N ARG A 248 6.68 5.52 10.69
CA ARG A 248 5.58 5.11 11.58
C ARG A 248 4.20 5.53 11.05
N GLY A 249 4.12 5.87 9.77
CA GLY A 249 2.86 6.22 9.13
C GLY A 249 1.85 5.08 9.12
N PRO A 250 0.56 5.39 8.98
CA PRO A 250 -0.52 4.42 9.10
C PRO A 250 -0.81 3.64 7.83
N TYR A 251 -0.19 3.99 6.70
CA TYR A 251 -0.58 3.43 5.41
C TYR A 251 0.16 2.16 5.09
N VAL A 252 -0.61 1.18 4.60
CA VAL A 252 -0.14 -0.16 4.25
C VAL A 252 -0.50 -0.49 2.82
N HIS A 253 0.43 -1.10 2.11
CA HIS A 253 0.23 -1.59 0.76
C HIS A 253 0.56 -3.07 0.68
N PHE A 254 -0.16 -3.76 -0.20
CA PHE A 254 0.13 -5.13 -0.59
C PHE A 254 0.53 -5.15 -2.06
N GLY A 255 1.59 -5.88 -2.39
CA GLY A 255 2.09 -5.90 -3.75
C GLY A 255 2.99 -7.08 -4.05
N ARG A 256 3.38 -7.14 -5.31
CA ARG A 256 4.41 -8.06 -5.79
C ARG A 256 5.43 -7.31 -6.62
N PHE A 257 6.63 -7.81 -6.61
CA PHE A 257 7.74 -7.36 -7.43
C PHE A 257 8.22 -8.51 -8.32
N HIS A 258 7.41 -8.84 -9.29
CA HIS A 258 7.72 -9.77 -10.37
C HIS A 258 6.69 -9.64 -11.51
N GLY A 259 7.12 -9.90 -12.75
CA GLY A 259 6.20 -9.97 -13.89
C GLY A 259 5.54 -11.34 -14.01
N THR A 260 4.61 -11.49 -14.94
CA THR A 260 3.96 -12.77 -15.25
C THR A 260 4.86 -13.80 -15.86
N ASN A 261 5.91 -13.35 -16.51
CA ASN A 261 6.89 -14.27 -17.08
C ASN A 261 7.71 -14.98 -16.00
N ASP A 262 7.60 -14.55 -14.74
CA ASP A 262 8.30 -15.13 -13.61
C ASP A 262 7.41 -15.16 -12.36
N GLY A 263 6.33 -15.86 -12.41
CA GLY A 263 5.44 -16.09 -11.28
C GLY A 263 3.98 -15.82 -11.59
N GLY A 264 3.12 -16.52 -10.87
CA GLY A 264 1.66 -16.40 -10.96
C GLY A 264 1.10 -15.33 -10.04
N PRO A 265 -0.23 -15.27 -9.94
CA PRO A 265 -0.92 -14.34 -9.07
C PRO A 265 -0.52 -14.50 -7.60
N LEU A 266 -0.43 -13.37 -6.90
CA LEU A 266 -0.26 -13.29 -5.47
C LEU A 266 -1.56 -12.81 -4.82
N GLU A 267 -2.07 -13.56 -3.89
CA GLU A 267 -3.32 -13.30 -3.20
C GLU A 267 -3.07 -12.96 -1.72
N LEU A 268 -3.68 -11.88 -1.25
CA LEU A 268 -3.82 -11.57 0.17
C LEU A 268 -5.16 -12.13 0.64
N THR A 269 -5.13 -13.16 1.45
CA THR A 269 -6.36 -13.87 1.88
C THR A 269 -6.93 -13.32 3.17
N ARG A 270 -6.10 -12.69 3.98
CA ARG A 270 -6.48 -12.07 5.25
C ARG A 270 -5.51 -10.95 5.59
N ILE A 271 -6.03 -9.86 6.15
CA ILE A 271 -5.22 -8.90 6.91
C ILE A 271 -6.05 -8.35 8.09
N GLU A 272 -5.40 -8.19 9.22
CA GLU A 272 -5.96 -7.60 10.42
C GLU A 272 -4.91 -6.67 11.03
N ALA A 273 -5.32 -5.46 11.36
CA ALA A 273 -4.50 -4.55 12.15
C ALA A 273 -5.08 -4.45 13.56
N ARG A 274 -4.22 -4.53 14.52
CA ARG A 274 -4.59 -4.33 15.93
C ARG A 274 -3.64 -3.31 16.55
N GLN A 275 -4.22 -2.38 17.28
CA GLN A 275 -3.45 -1.49 18.12
C GLN A 275 -3.00 -2.22 19.39
N SER A 276 -1.74 -2.09 19.75
CA SER A 276 -1.24 -2.62 21.00
C SER A 276 -1.41 -1.57 22.08
N TRP A 277 -2.35 -1.82 22.98
CA TRP A 277 -2.51 -1.06 24.22
C TRP A 277 -1.56 -1.64 25.28
N ILE A 278 -0.30 -1.26 25.31
CA ILE A 278 0.57 -1.47 26.49
C ILE A 278 1.68 -0.43 26.48
#